data_ee22c7d7dcbff83e5d8d5a35c6129ab3
#
_entry.id   ee22c7d7dcbff83e5d8d5a35c6129ab3
#
_cell.length_a   1.000
_cell.length_b   1.000
_cell.length_c   1.000
_cell.angle_alpha   90.00
_cell.angle_beta   90.00
_cell.angle_gamma   90.00
#
_symmetry.space_group_name_H-M   'P 1'
#
loop_
_entity.id
_entity.type
_entity.pdbx_description
1 polymer ?
#
loop_
_entity_poly.entity_id
_entity_poly.type
_entity_poly.pdbx_seq_one_letter_code
_entity_poly.pdbx_strand_id
1 'polypeptide(L)'
;MTNGIETLGLLTELGVRLAAVLEKEFSALVEKNLDLLESLQSQKVALLTEIEQTWQGFNNETVADQTALDAVRALMADCKDKHIRNDLLLRRQMETVKTLLATLTSQSAERFGDVYNLSLIHI
;
A
#
# COMPACT_ATOMS: atom_id res chain seq x y z
N MET A 1 -19.61 -10.27 24.62
CA MET A 1 -18.15 -10.44 24.76
C MET A 1 -17.65 -11.41 23.70
N THR A 2 -16.75 -10.95 22.87
CA THR A 2 -16.24 -11.76 21.78
C THR A 2 -15.18 -12.73 22.30
N ASN A 3 -15.28 -14.01 21.97
CA ASN A 3 -14.26 -14.98 22.34
C ASN A 3 -13.13 -14.97 21.32
N GLY A 4 -12.03 -15.66 21.63
CA GLY A 4 -10.85 -15.67 20.77
C GLY A 4 -11.11 -16.24 19.39
N ILE A 5 -12.00 -17.23 19.28
CA ILE A 5 -12.33 -17.87 18.01
C ILE A 5 -13.09 -16.90 17.10
N GLU A 6 -14.06 -16.19 17.66
CA GLU A 6 -14.82 -15.19 16.91
C GLU A 6 -13.93 -14.04 16.46
N THR A 7 -13.01 -13.61 17.32
CA THR A 7 -12.06 -12.55 16.99
C THR A 7 -11.14 -12.97 15.86
N LEU A 8 -10.62 -14.20 15.92
CA LEU A 8 -9.77 -14.72 14.84
C LEU A 8 -10.54 -14.87 13.53
N GLY A 9 -11.81 -15.29 13.61
CA GLY A 9 -12.69 -15.35 12.44
C GLY A 9 -12.90 -13.98 11.80
N LEU A 10 -13.11 -12.96 12.62
CA LEU A 10 -13.27 -11.59 12.12
C LEU A 10 -11.96 -11.06 11.52
N LEU A 11 -10.84 -11.32 12.18
CA LEU A 11 -9.53 -10.92 11.65
C LEU A 11 -9.24 -11.59 10.31
N THR A 12 -9.63 -12.86 10.16
CA THR A 12 -9.49 -13.56 8.89
C THR A 12 -10.32 -12.89 7.80
N GLU A 13 -11.56 -12.59 8.10
CA GLU A 13 -12.45 -11.91 7.14
C GLU A 13 -11.90 -10.55 6.74
N LEU A 14 -11.48 -9.75 7.71
CA LEU A 14 -10.92 -8.43 7.44
C LEU A 14 -9.60 -8.52 6.67
N GLY A 15 -8.78 -9.51 6.98
CA GLY A 15 -7.51 -9.74 6.27
C GLY A 15 -7.72 -10.14 4.83
N VAL A 16 -8.71 -10.98 4.55
CA VAL A 16 -9.06 -11.37 3.18
C VAL A 16 -9.53 -10.14 2.39
N ARG A 17 -10.35 -9.31 3.00
CA ARG A 17 -10.80 -8.06 2.38
C ARG A 17 -9.65 -7.12 2.11
N LEU A 18 -8.74 -6.98 3.05
CA LEU A 18 -7.57 -6.14 2.89
C LEU A 18 -6.68 -6.66 1.75
N ALA A 19 -6.45 -7.96 1.69
CA ALA A 19 -5.67 -8.56 0.60
C ALA A 19 -6.28 -8.24 -0.76
N ALA A 20 -7.60 -8.32 -0.86
CA ALA A 20 -8.30 -7.99 -2.10
C ALA A 20 -8.15 -6.51 -2.47
N VAL A 21 -8.24 -5.61 -1.51
CA VAL A 21 -8.04 -4.18 -1.74
C VAL A 21 -6.61 -3.90 -2.19
N LEU A 22 -5.62 -4.56 -1.58
CA LEU A 22 -4.22 -4.40 -1.95
C LEU A 22 -3.93 -4.90 -3.36
N GLU A 23 -4.60 -5.99 -3.80
CA GLU A 23 -4.46 -6.44 -5.18
C GLU A 23 -5.10 -5.45 -6.17
N LYS A 24 -6.22 -4.88 -5.82
CA LYS A 24 -6.85 -3.83 -6.65
C LYS A 24 -5.98 -2.58 -6.68
N GLU A 25 -5.36 -2.24 -5.57
CA GLU A 25 -4.43 -1.12 -5.50
C GLU A 25 -3.24 -1.35 -6.43
N PHE A 26 -2.68 -2.55 -6.43
CA PHE A 26 -1.60 -2.89 -7.33
C PHE A 26 -2.01 -2.68 -8.78
N SER A 27 -3.17 -3.21 -9.17
CA SER A 27 -3.68 -3.04 -10.53
C SER A 27 -3.90 -1.57 -10.88
N ALA A 28 -4.46 -0.80 -9.95
CA ALA A 28 -4.67 0.63 -10.16
C ALA A 28 -3.34 1.38 -10.36
N LEU A 29 -2.30 0.99 -9.61
CA LEU A 29 -0.97 1.57 -9.76
C LEU A 29 -0.37 1.22 -11.12
N VAL A 30 -0.48 -0.03 -11.55
CA VAL A 30 0.03 -0.47 -12.85
C VAL A 30 -0.67 0.28 -13.97
N GLU A 31 -1.99 0.45 -13.88
CA GLU A 31 -2.80 1.12 -14.88
C GLU A 31 -2.78 2.65 -14.74
N LYS A 32 -2.19 3.15 -13.66
CA LYS A 32 -2.15 4.58 -13.35
C LYS A 32 -3.54 5.19 -13.24
N ASN A 33 -4.47 4.43 -12.69
CA ASN A 33 -5.85 4.85 -12.47
C ASN A 33 -5.94 5.56 -11.12
N LEU A 34 -5.77 6.88 -11.14
CA LEU A 34 -5.72 7.69 -9.92
C LEU A 34 -7.04 7.76 -9.17
N ASP A 35 -8.14 7.81 -9.89
CA ASP A 35 -9.47 7.86 -9.26
C ASP A 35 -9.75 6.59 -8.47
N LEU A 36 -9.46 5.45 -9.07
CA LEU A 36 -9.63 4.17 -8.39
C LEU A 36 -8.67 4.06 -7.20
N LEU A 37 -7.44 4.51 -7.38
CA LEU A 37 -6.45 4.48 -6.30
C LEU A 37 -6.92 5.28 -5.09
N GLU A 38 -7.48 6.45 -5.30
CA GLU A 38 -8.01 7.30 -4.24
C GLU A 38 -9.16 6.61 -3.50
N SER A 39 -10.09 6.03 -4.24
CA SER A 39 -11.20 5.27 -3.65
C SER A 39 -10.70 4.10 -2.81
N LEU A 40 -9.69 3.39 -3.30
CA LEU A 40 -9.12 2.25 -2.58
C LEU A 40 -8.40 2.67 -1.29
N GLN A 41 -7.82 3.86 -1.25
CA GLN A 41 -7.18 4.35 -0.03
C GLN A 41 -8.17 4.46 1.13
N SER A 42 -9.36 4.97 0.89
CA SER A 42 -10.39 5.06 1.92
C SER A 42 -10.79 3.68 2.44
N GLN A 43 -10.94 2.72 1.53
CA GLN A 43 -11.28 1.34 1.90
C GLN A 43 -10.15 0.70 2.71
N LYS A 44 -8.91 0.91 2.29
CA LYS A 44 -7.74 0.36 2.96
C LYS A 44 -7.62 0.89 4.39
N VAL A 45 -7.77 2.18 4.57
CA VAL A 45 -7.68 2.81 5.89
C VAL A 45 -8.79 2.29 6.81
N ALA A 46 -10.01 2.17 6.31
CA ALA A 46 -11.12 1.64 7.10
C ALA A 46 -10.85 0.21 7.55
N LEU A 47 -10.37 -0.64 6.66
CA LEU A 47 -10.03 -2.02 7.00
C LEU A 47 -8.89 -2.12 8.01
N LEU A 48 -7.85 -1.32 7.83
CA LEU A 48 -6.73 -1.31 8.76
C LEU A 48 -7.15 -0.85 10.15
N THR A 49 -8.03 0.13 10.23
CA THR A 49 -8.57 0.60 11.50
C THR A 49 -9.37 -0.49 12.20
N GLU A 50 -10.22 -1.19 11.47
CA GLU A 50 -11.00 -2.29 12.03
C GLU A 50 -10.11 -3.44 12.49
N ILE A 51 -9.09 -3.78 11.70
CA ILE A 51 -8.14 -4.82 12.06
C ILE A 51 -7.41 -4.45 13.34
N GLU A 52 -6.94 -3.22 13.44
CA GLU A 52 -6.24 -2.74 14.63
C GLU A 52 -7.13 -2.81 15.86
N GLN A 53 -8.35 -2.31 15.76
CA GLN A 53 -9.29 -2.34 16.87
C GLN A 53 -9.62 -3.77 17.30
N THR A 54 -9.83 -4.64 16.34
CA THR A 54 -10.13 -6.05 16.62
C THR A 54 -8.95 -6.75 17.28
N TRP A 55 -7.74 -6.46 16.78
CA TRP A 55 -6.52 -7.05 17.35
C TRP A 55 -6.27 -6.58 18.78
N GLN A 56 -6.50 -5.30 19.05
CA GLN A 56 -6.33 -4.75 20.40
C GLN A 56 -7.26 -5.39 21.41
N GLY A 57 -8.43 -5.82 20.98
CA GLY A 57 -9.37 -6.53 21.84
C GLY A 57 -9.06 -8.01 21.98
N PHE A 58 -8.08 -8.52 21.25
CA PHE A 58 -7.75 -9.93 21.25
C PHE A 58 -6.90 -10.30 22.45
N ASN A 59 -7.27 -11.42 23.11
CA ASN A 59 -6.51 -11.96 24.22
C ASN A 59 -5.95 -13.33 23.83
N ASN A 60 -4.67 -13.42 23.63
CA ASN A 60 -3.98 -14.66 23.24
C ASN A 60 -4.18 -15.79 24.25
N GLU A 61 -4.35 -15.44 25.52
CA GLU A 61 -4.47 -16.43 26.57
C GLU A 61 -5.74 -17.26 26.47
N THR A 62 -6.74 -16.75 25.76
CA THR A 62 -8.01 -17.42 25.60
C THR A 62 -8.07 -18.30 24.37
N VAL A 63 -7.01 -18.30 23.53
CA VAL A 63 -7.00 -19.06 22.30
C VAL A 63 -6.45 -20.44 22.52
N ALA A 64 -7.30 -21.43 22.34
CA ALA A 64 -6.90 -22.83 22.47
C ALA A 64 -6.27 -23.33 21.14
N ASP A 65 -6.59 -22.71 20.02
CA ASP A 65 -6.15 -23.15 18.70
C ASP A 65 -5.07 -22.23 18.14
N GLN A 66 -3.83 -22.65 18.32
CA GLN A 66 -2.69 -21.93 17.76
C GLN A 66 -2.65 -21.96 16.24
N THR A 67 -3.23 -22.99 15.65
CA THR A 67 -3.28 -23.10 14.18
C THR A 67 -4.08 -21.95 13.57
N ALA A 68 -5.21 -21.59 14.17
CA ALA A 68 -6.02 -20.47 13.73
C ALA A 68 -5.27 -19.15 13.88
N LEU A 69 -4.57 -18.97 14.98
CA LEU A 69 -3.76 -17.77 15.20
C LEU A 69 -2.61 -17.68 14.20
N ASP A 70 -1.94 -18.78 13.93
CA ASP A 70 -0.85 -18.84 12.96
C ASP A 70 -1.36 -18.54 11.56
N ALA A 71 -2.56 -19.00 11.20
CA ALA A 71 -3.17 -18.70 9.91
C ALA A 71 -3.47 -17.20 9.76
N VAL A 72 -3.97 -16.57 10.82
CA VAL A 72 -4.20 -15.12 10.82
C VAL A 72 -2.88 -14.36 10.65
N ARG A 73 -1.84 -14.77 11.37
CA ARG A 73 -0.53 -14.15 11.25
C ARG A 73 0.04 -14.29 9.84
N ALA A 74 -0.11 -15.46 9.23
CA ALA A 74 0.33 -15.68 7.85
C ALA A 74 -0.43 -14.78 6.86
N LEU A 75 -1.73 -14.64 7.05
CA LEU A 75 -2.56 -13.75 6.23
C LEU A 75 -2.12 -12.29 6.37
N MET A 76 -1.87 -11.85 7.59
CA MET A 76 -1.41 -10.48 7.83
C MET A 76 -0.01 -10.25 7.27
N ALA A 77 0.87 -11.25 7.31
CA ALA A 77 2.18 -11.17 6.69
C ALA A 77 2.06 -11.05 5.17
N ASP A 78 1.14 -11.77 4.55
CA ASP A 78 0.86 -11.66 3.13
C ASP A 78 0.37 -10.25 2.77
N CYS A 79 -0.54 -9.70 3.55
CA CYS A 79 -1.02 -8.33 3.37
C CYS A 79 0.13 -7.32 3.49
N LYS A 80 1.02 -7.53 4.45
CA LYS A 80 2.20 -6.68 4.62
C LYS A 80 3.08 -6.71 3.38
N ASP A 81 3.34 -7.89 2.85
CA ASP A 81 4.17 -8.05 1.65
C ASP A 81 3.52 -7.36 0.43
N LYS A 82 2.21 -7.51 0.28
CA LYS A 82 1.47 -6.83 -0.78
C LYS A 82 1.54 -5.31 -0.64
N HIS A 83 1.40 -4.83 0.57
CA HIS A 83 1.50 -3.39 0.85
C HIS A 83 2.91 -2.86 0.53
N ILE A 84 3.94 -3.59 0.93
CA ILE A 84 5.34 -3.22 0.62
C ILE A 84 5.55 -3.18 -0.89
N ARG A 85 5.06 -4.18 -1.61
CA ARG A 85 5.13 -4.23 -3.08
C ARG A 85 4.48 -3.00 -3.70
N ASN A 86 3.28 -2.66 -3.25
CA ASN A 86 2.52 -1.53 -3.78
C ASN A 86 3.21 -0.20 -3.46
N ASP A 87 3.69 -0.06 -2.24
CA ASP A 87 4.40 1.14 -1.81
C ASP A 87 5.68 1.34 -2.64
N LEU A 88 6.40 0.27 -2.90
CA LEU A 88 7.61 0.33 -3.71
C LEU A 88 7.29 0.75 -5.15
N LEU A 89 6.22 0.21 -5.72
CA LEU A 89 5.79 0.59 -7.07
C LEU A 89 5.40 2.07 -7.12
N LEU A 90 4.62 2.52 -6.15
CA LEU A 90 4.22 3.92 -6.06
C LEU A 90 5.43 4.84 -5.97
N ARG A 91 6.39 4.50 -5.12
CA ARG A 91 7.62 5.28 -4.96
C ARG A 91 8.42 5.36 -6.26
N ARG A 92 8.51 4.26 -7.00
CA ARG A 92 9.19 4.25 -8.30
C ARG A 92 8.49 5.15 -9.30
N GLN A 93 7.18 5.15 -9.32
CA GLN A 93 6.41 6.02 -10.21
C GLN A 93 6.60 7.48 -9.83
N MET A 94 6.58 7.79 -8.54
CA MET A 94 6.83 9.16 -8.07
C MET A 94 8.25 9.60 -8.39
N GLU A 95 9.23 8.75 -8.24
CA GLU A 95 10.62 9.06 -8.55
C GLU A 95 10.81 9.31 -10.05
N THR A 96 10.13 8.55 -10.89
CA THR A 96 10.14 8.75 -12.34
C THR A 96 9.59 10.14 -12.69
N VAL A 97 8.46 10.52 -12.11
CA VAL A 97 7.85 11.84 -12.34
C VAL A 97 8.78 12.95 -11.85
N LYS A 98 9.35 12.77 -10.66
CA LYS A 98 10.28 13.73 -10.09
C LYS A 98 11.50 13.94 -10.98
N THR A 99 12.08 12.86 -11.47
CA THR A 99 13.24 12.90 -12.35
C THR A 99 12.89 13.60 -13.66
N LEU A 100 11.74 13.27 -14.23
CA LEU A 100 11.30 13.89 -15.47
C LEU A 100 11.10 15.39 -15.30
N LEU A 101 10.44 15.80 -14.23
CA LEU A 101 10.22 17.22 -13.96
C LEU A 101 11.54 17.96 -13.72
N ALA A 102 12.46 17.36 -13.00
CA ALA A 102 13.78 17.94 -12.78
C ALA A 102 14.53 18.11 -14.08
N THR A 103 14.47 17.10 -14.95
CA THR A 103 15.08 17.12 -16.27
C THR A 103 14.50 18.21 -17.12
N LEU A 104 13.19 18.29 -17.21
CA LEU A 104 12.52 19.31 -18.01
C LEU A 104 12.78 20.72 -17.49
N THR A 105 12.80 20.87 -16.17
CA THR A 105 13.09 22.16 -15.56
C THR A 105 14.53 22.58 -15.82
N SER A 106 15.45 21.65 -15.70
CA SER A 106 16.87 21.92 -15.97
C SER A 106 17.10 22.31 -17.42
N GLN A 107 16.49 21.56 -18.35
CA GLN A 107 16.57 21.89 -19.77
C GLN A 107 16.00 23.27 -20.07
N SER A 108 14.86 23.58 -19.47
CA SER A 108 14.25 24.90 -19.66
C SER A 108 15.11 26.00 -19.11
N ALA A 109 15.69 25.80 -17.93
CA ALA A 109 16.57 26.77 -17.31
C ALA A 109 17.82 27.01 -18.17
N GLU A 110 18.39 25.95 -18.70
CA GLU A 110 19.54 26.04 -19.56
C GLU A 110 19.21 26.79 -20.85
N ARG A 111 18.05 26.54 -21.44
CA ARG A 111 17.61 27.25 -22.61
C ARG A 111 17.48 28.74 -22.35
N PHE A 112 16.88 29.11 -21.25
CA PHE A 112 16.66 30.50 -20.91
C PHE A 112 17.95 31.18 -20.50
N GLY A 113 18.80 30.48 -19.77
CA GLY A 113 20.02 31.05 -19.24
C GLY A 113 21.14 31.12 -20.25
N ASP A 114 21.19 30.18 -21.14
CA ASP A 114 22.32 30.03 -22.03
C ASP A 114 21.91 29.77 -23.46
N VAL A 115 20.71 30.07 -23.77
CA VAL A 115 20.22 29.95 -25.14
C VAL A 115 20.73 28.69 -25.76
N TYR A 116 20.16 27.58 -25.31
CA TYR A 116 20.45 26.34 -25.95
C TYR A 116 21.82 25.78 -25.73
N ASN A 117 22.34 26.10 -24.63
CA ASN A 117 23.46 25.33 -24.20
C ASN A 117 23.01 23.90 -24.10
N LEU A 118 23.57 23.12 -24.87
CA LEU A 118 23.13 21.79 -24.97
C LEU A 118 23.45 20.91 -23.85
N SER A 119 23.68 21.48 -22.76
CA SER A 119 23.82 20.72 -21.54
C SER A 119 22.58 20.06 -21.11
N LEU A 120 21.53 20.26 -21.81
CA LEU A 120 20.37 19.47 -21.58
C LEU A 120 20.64 18.01 -21.67
N ILE A 121 21.76 17.69 -22.16
CA ILE A 121 22.20 16.34 -22.11
C ILE A 121 22.66 15.89 -20.75
N HIS A 122 22.68 16.75 -19.82
CA HIS A 122 23.00 16.38 -18.46
C HIS A 122 21.99 15.50 -17.80
N ILE A 123 21.03 15.20 -18.46
CA ILE A 123 20.02 14.40 -17.86
C ILE A 123 20.47 13.01 -17.41
#